data_a7ab6b21fc5e7e27c8666d42d713c053
#
_entry.id   a7ab6b21fc5e7e27c8666d42d713c053
#
_cell.length_a   1.000
_cell.length_b   1.000
_cell.length_c   1.000
_cell.angle_alpha   90.00
_cell.angle_beta   90.00
_cell.angle_gamma   90.00
#
_symmetry.space_group_name_H-M   'P 1'
#
loop_
_entity.id
_entity.type
_entity.pdbx_description
1 polymer ?
#
loop_
_entity_poly.entity_id
_entity_poly.type
_entity_poly.pdbx_seq_one_letter_code
_entity_poly.pdbx_strand_id
1 'polypeptide(L)'
;QEDLQQLQTNLIRSHAAGVGEPLPNPVVRGMMLLLAASLARGHSGIRPVVVTTLLEMLNHNVQPVIPSRGSVGASGDLAPLAHLALVLIGEGEVDDQGNMCTGKDALKRIGLAPLTLATKEGLALINGTHLMAAHGIILIEEAHTMLVNATDIAALSIDACLGTNAYLNAELNDIRNHPGPVRVATRMRQHLEGSEILASHLNDDPRVQDPYSLRAAPMVLGSCLDQLESIENVFARELGAVTDNPIVLRDGRAISGANFHGMPLALALDHLKLCVAAVAGISERRTYWLLSGRDDQSGIPAYLAREAGLESGLMIAQYTAAALVNEIRVACAPASCHNISTSAGIEDFNSFGPTAAFGAQHALDLAARVLAVELLCSAEAIELRRPLCSGKGNENLLGWVRQLISSRHTDRPVGPDIEALASALRTKNPTRIEP
;
A
#
# COMPACT_ATOMS: atom_id res chain seq x y z
N GLN A 1 4.28 46.89 -0.32
CA GLN A 1 3.40 45.80 -0.90
C GLN A 1 4.24 44.91 -1.81
N GLU A 2 5.11 45.46 -2.63
CA GLU A 2 6.04 44.73 -3.52
C GLU A 2 6.95 43.79 -2.73
N ASP A 3 7.53 44.25 -1.62
CA ASP A 3 8.39 43.45 -0.77
C ASP A 3 7.65 42.24 -0.16
N LEU A 4 6.35 42.39 0.14
CA LEU A 4 5.54 41.29 0.67
C LEU A 4 5.25 40.23 -0.39
N GLN A 5 5.00 40.63 -1.64
CA GLN A 5 4.81 39.71 -2.76
C GLN A 5 6.10 38.97 -3.09
N GLN A 6 7.22 39.70 -3.12
CA GLN A 6 8.55 39.12 -3.31
C GLN A 6 8.88 38.09 -2.22
N LEU A 7 8.54 38.40 -0.95
CA LEU A 7 8.71 37.48 0.16
C LEU A 7 7.96 36.15 -0.05
N GLN A 8 6.67 36.20 -0.49
CA GLN A 8 5.89 35.00 -0.75
C GLN A 8 6.51 34.14 -1.87
N THR A 9 6.96 34.78 -2.94
CA THR A 9 7.62 34.10 -4.06
C THR A 9 8.95 33.48 -3.63
N ASN A 10 9.77 34.21 -2.92
CA ASN A 10 11.06 33.74 -2.41
C ASN A 10 10.90 32.58 -1.44
N LEU A 11 9.85 32.59 -0.62
CA LEU A 11 9.52 31.51 0.29
C LEU A 11 9.30 30.20 -0.50
N ILE A 12 8.46 30.21 -1.52
CA ILE A 12 8.22 29.02 -2.37
C ILE A 12 9.51 28.56 -3.05
N ARG A 13 10.25 29.47 -3.68
CA ARG A 13 11.50 29.14 -4.38
C ARG A 13 12.54 28.50 -3.45
N SER A 14 12.73 29.07 -2.26
CA SER A 14 13.71 28.56 -1.29
C SER A 14 13.33 27.21 -0.68
N HIS A 15 12.04 26.87 -0.64
CA HIS A 15 11.54 25.61 -0.10
C HIS A 15 11.43 24.50 -1.16
N ALA A 16 11.47 24.83 -2.44
CA ALA A 16 11.47 23.86 -3.53
C ALA A 16 12.86 23.19 -3.69
N ALA A 17 13.28 22.47 -2.67
CA ALA A 17 14.59 21.84 -2.55
C ALA A 17 14.52 20.31 -2.61
N GLY A 18 13.41 19.74 -3.10
CA GLY A 18 13.22 18.30 -3.27
C GLY A 18 14.14 17.71 -4.34
N VAL A 19 14.49 16.43 -4.17
CA VAL A 19 15.34 15.66 -5.09
C VAL A 19 14.79 14.25 -5.32
N GLY A 20 15.36 13.51 -6.24
CA GLY A 20 15.00 12.12 -6.56
C GLY A 20 13.93 12.02 -7.64
N GLU A 21 13.48 10.80 -7.87
CA GLU A 21 12.46 10.51 -8.89
C GLU A 21 11.15 11.24 -8.62
N PRO A 22 10.41 11.60 -9.65
CA PRO A 22 9.09 12.20 -9.50
C PRO A 22 8.13 11.33 -8.72
N LEU A 23 7.27 11.97 -7.94
CA LEU A 23 6.12 11.30 -7.30
C LEU A 23 5.14 10.76 -8.36
N PRO A 24 4.49 9.61 -8.10
CA PRO A 24 3.46 9.08 -8.99
C PRO A 24 2.29 10.07 -9.18
N ASN A 25 1.77 10.17 -10.39
CA ASN A 25 0.67 11.08 -10.72
C ASN A 25 -0.55 10.97 -9.80
N PRO A 26 -1.03 9.77 -9.38
CA PRO A 26 -2.13 9.67 -8.42
C PRO A 26 -1.84 10.37 -7.08
N VAL A 27 -0.59 10.29 -6.59
CA VAL A 27 -0.16 10.95 -5.36
C VAL A 27 -0.19 12.47 -5.53
N VAL A 28 0.38 13.00 -6.64
CA VAL A 28 0.39 14.45 -6.94
C VAL A 28 -1.04 14.99 -7.06
N ARG A 29 -1.93 14.28 -7.77
CA ARG A 29 -3.33 14.67 -7.88
C ARG A 29 -4.05 14.65 -6.53
N GLY A 30 -3.77 13.64 -5.70
CA GLY A 30 -4.26 13.56 -4.33
C GLY A 30 -3.80 14.73 -3.48
N MET A 31 -2.51 15.09 -3.55
CA MET A 31 -1.96 16.28 -2.88
C MET A 31 -2.69 17.57 -3.28
N MET A 32 -2.89 17.81 -4.59
CA MET A 32 -3.60 18.98 -5.10
C MET A 32 -5.04 19.04 -4.60
N LEU A 33 -5.75 17.90 -4.61
CA LEU A 33 -7.13 17.80 -4.15
C LEU A 33 -7.24 18.10 -2.66
N LEU A 34 -6.38 17.49 -1.84
CA LEU A 34 -6.38 17.67 -0.39
C LEU A 34 -5.99 19.08 0.00
N LEU A 35 -5.01 19.68 -0.68
CA LEU A 35 -4.64 21.07 -0.48
C LEU A 35 -5.82 21.99 -0.81
N ALA A 36 -6.45 21.83 -1.96
CA ALA A 36 -7.63 22.63 -2.35
C ALA A 36 -8.77 22.50 -1.34
N ALA A 37 -9.06 21.28 -0.88
CA ALA A 37 -10.09 21.00 0.13
C ALA A 37 -9.78 21.64 1.47
N SER A 38 -8.54 21.54 1.96
CA SER A 38 -8.09 22.19 3.21
C SER A 38 -8.20 23.71 3.14
N LEU A 39 -7.70 24.31 2.06
CA LEU A 39 -7.74 25.75 1.83
C LEU A 39 -9.17 26.28 1.69
N ALA A 40 -10.06 25.53 1.04
CA ALA A 40 -11.47 25.90 0.88
C ALA A 40 -12.25 25.98 2.19
N ARG A 41 -11.72 25.43 3.30
CA ARG A 41 -12.34 25.55 4.61
C ARG A 41 -12.27 26.96 5.22
N GLY A 42 -11.49 27.87 4.63
CA GLY A 42 -11.44 29.29 4.99
C GLY A 42 -10.61 29.61 6.23
N HIS A 43 -9.79 28.66 6.73
CA HIS A 43 -8.92 28.86 7.89
C HIS A 43 -7.49 29.26 7.55
N SER A 44 -7.16 29.37 6.26
CA SER A 44 -5.79 29.71 5.82
C SER A 44 -5.60 31.17 5.45
N GLY A 45 -6.69 31.96 5.41
CA GLY A 45 -6.63 33.40 5.12
C GLY A 45 -6.11 33.72 3.69
N ILE A 46 -6.51 32.90 2.70
CA ILE A 46 -6.11 33.01 1.30
C ILE A 46 -7.28 33.46 0.42
N ARG A 47 -6.97 33.94 -0.76
CA ARG A 47 -7.99 34.32 -1.75
C ARG A 47 -8.59 33.07 -2.44
N PRO A 48 -9.91 33.06 -2.79
CA PRO A 48 -10.54 31.96 -3.50
C PRO A 48 -9.86 31.57 -4.83
N VAL A 49 -9.22 32.52 -5.51
CA VAL A 49 -8.52 32.27 -6.77
C VAL A 49 -7.43 31.18 -6.67
N VAL A 50 -6.79 31.04 -5.52
CA VAL A 50 -5.79 29.99 -5.28
C VAL A 50 -6.44 28.61 -5.35
N VAL A 51 -7.60 28.45 -4.68
CA VAL A 51 -8.36 27.18 -4.72
C VAL A 51 -8.89 26.89 -6.12
N THR A 52 -9.46 27.89 -6.79
CA THR A 52 -10.00 27.70 -8.15
C THR A 52 -8.89 27.35 -9.13
N THR A 53 -7.70 27.93 -9.03
CA THR A 53 -6.56 27.56 -9.88
C THR A 53 -6.14 26.10 -9.66
N LEU A 54 -6.06 25.61 -8.40
CA LEU A 54 -5.77 24.21 -8.10
C LEU A 54 -6.81 23.27 -8.70
N LEU A 55 -8.11 23.62 -8.62
CA LEU A 55 -9.18 22.81 -9.19
C LEU A 55 -9.15 22.80 -10.72
N GLU A 56 -8.86 23.93 -11.36
CA GLU A 56 -8.70 23.99 -12.83
C GLU A 56 -7.47 23.16 -13.29
N MET A 57 -6.36 23.20 -12.57
CA MET A 57 -5.23 22.32 -12.84
C MET A 57 -5.63 20.85 -12.77
N LEU A 58 -6.40 20.44 -11.75
CA LEU A 58 -6.91 19.08 -11.61
C LEU A 58 -7.83 18.67 -12.75
N ASN A 59 -8.78 19.55 -13.12
CA ASN A 59 -9.78 19.33 -14.18
C ASN A 59 -9.13 19.15 -15.56
N HIS A 60 -8.03 19.85 -15.80
CA HIS A 60 -7.31 19.85 -17.08
C HIS A 60 -6.06 18.96 -17.07
N ASN A 61 -5.88 18.09 -16.04
CA ASN A 61 -4.75 17.18 -15.91
C ASN A 61 -3.37 17.87 -15.98
N VAL A 62 -3.25 19.10 -15.46
CA VAL A 62 -1.95 19.72 -15.24
C VAL A 62 -1.28 19.03 -14.07
N GLN A 63 -0.16 18.35 -14.33
CA GLN A 63 0.52 17.51 -13.35
C GLN A 63 1.89 18.09 -13.01
N PRO A 64 2.04 18.78 -11.87
CA PRO A 64 3.35 19.23 -11.40
C PRO A 64 4.32 18.06 -11.22
N VAL A 65 5.56 18.24 -11.65
CA VAL A 65 6.65 17.30 -11.37
C VAL A 65 7.20 17.60 -9.99
N ILE A 66 6.98 16.69 -9.07
CA ILE A 66 7.34 16.84 -7.66
C ILE A 66 8.37 15.77 -7.30
N PRO A 67 9.62 16.13 -6.95
CA PRO A 67 10.61 15.16 -6.49
C PRO A 67 10.18 14.48 -5.20
N SER A 68 10.47 13.17 -5.10
CA SER A 68 9.98 12.33 -4.00
C SER A 68 10.69 12.50 -2.66
N ARG A 69 11.84 13.14 -2.61
CA ARG A 69 12.64 13.29 -1.38
C ARG A 69 12.79 14.75 -1.00
N GLY A 70 12.71 15.05 0.31
CA GLY A 70 12.91 16.41 0.83
C GLY A 70 11.98 16.79 1.97
N SER A 71 10.89 16.05 2.22
CA SER A 71 10.02 16.29 3.37
C SER A 71 10.47 15.48 4.59
N VAL A 72 10.54 16.15 5.74
CA VAL A 72 10.77 15.54 7.06
C VAL A 72 9.48 15.47 7.90
N GLY A 73 8.37 16.04 7.39
CA GLY A 73 7.08 16.02 8.06
C GLY A 73 7.02 16.85 9.34
N ALA A 74 7.86 17.89 9.46
CA ALA A 74 7.90 18.81 10.59
C ALA A 74 6.75 19.83 10.52
N SER A 75 6.86 20.76 9.57
CA SER A 75 5.79 21.69 9.21
C SER A 75 4.88 21.12 8.10
N GLY A 76 4.66 19.80 8.12
CA GLY A 76 4.08 19.03 7.04
C GLY A 76 5.09 18.81 5.91
N ASP A 77 4.61 18.82 4.68
CA ASP A 77 5.32 18.41 3.47
C ASP A 77 5.88 19.62 2.70
N LEU A 78 6.69 20.47 3.36
CA LEU A 78 7.14 21.77 2.83
C LEU A 78 7.72 21.69 1.41
N ALA A 79 8.76 20.89 1.19
CA ALA A 79 9.46 20.85 -0.10
C ALA A 79 8.56 20.30 -1.23
N PRO A 80 7.84 19.19 -1.10
CA PRO A 80 6.90 18.73 -2.12
C PRO A 80 5.81 19.75 -2.45
N LEU A 81 5.22 20.39 -1.45
CA LEU A 81 4.21 21.43 -1.65
C LEU A 81 4.79 22.70 -2.30
N ALA A 82 6.05 23.02 -2.02
CA ALA A 82 6.73 24.14 -2.68
C ALA A 82 6.92 23.86 -4.18
N HIS A 83 7.27 22.63 -4.60
CA HIS A 83 7.32 22.27 -6.01
C HIS A 83 5.96 22.38 -6.68
N LEU A 84 4.87 21.95 -6.00
CA LEU A 84 3.52 22.17 -6.50
C LEU A 84 3.20 23.67 -6.64
N ALA A 85 3.55 24.48 -5.63
CA ALA A 85 3.26 25.90 -5.59
C ALA A 85 4.06 26.69 -6.66
N LEU A 86 5.26 26.23 -7.06
CA LEU A 86 5.99 26.82 -8.18
C LEU A 86 5.15 26.82 -9.46
N VAL A 87 4.40 25.77 -9.74
CA VAL A 87 3.57 25.70 -10.94
C VAL A 87 2.44 26.76 -10.90
N LEU A 88 1.84 27.02 -9.74
CA LEU A 88 0.81 28.05 -9.56
C LEU A 88 1.33 29.48 -9.87
N ILE A 89 2.59 29.75 -9.60
CA ILE A 89 3.23 31.03 -9.92
C ILE A 89 3.89 31.07 -11.31
N GLY A 90 3.69 30.02 -12.12
CA GLY A 90 4.20 29.90 -13.49
C GLY A 90 5.65 29.43 -13.60
N GLU A 91 6.22 28.96 -12.51
CA GLU A 91 7.54 28.35 -12.45
C GLU A 91 7.42 26.82 -12.32
N GLY A 92 8.56 26.12 -12.12
CA GLY A 92 8.54 24.67 -11.98
C GLY A 92 8.24 23.93 -13.28
N GLU A 93 8.16 22.61 -13.18
CA GLU A 93 7.98 21.70 -14.30
C GLU A 93 6.63 20.98 -14.21
N VAL A 94 6.05 20.70 -15.37
CA VAL A 94 4.78 19.98 -15.54
C VAL A 94 5.00 18.87 -16.54
N ASP A 95 4.55 17.66 -16.18
CA ASP A 95 4.43 16.55 -17.12
C ASP A 95 3.09 16.65 -17.87
N ASP A 96 3.15 16.94 -19.16
CA ASP A 96 2.04 16.97 -20.06
C ASP A 96 2.04 15.72 -20.95
N GLN A 97 1.52 14.62 -20.41
CA GLN A 97 1.44 13.33 -21.13
C GLN A 97 2.79 12.85 -21.67
N GLY A 98 3.86 12.98 -20.88
CA GLY A 98 5.22 12.62 -21.25
C GLY A 98 6.03 13.75 -21.88
N ASN A 99 5.43 14.94 -22.08
CA ASN A 99 6.15 16.13 -22.56
C ASN A 99 6.35 17.13 -21.43
N MET A 100 7.61 17.42 -21.13
CA MET A 100 7.95 18.39 -20.08
C MET A 100 7.73 19.82 -20.55
N CYS A 101 7.01 20.62 -19.76
CA CYS A 101 6.81 22.05 -20.03
C CYS A 101 6.90 22.88 -18.74
N THR A 102 6.97 24.20 -18.87
CA THR A 102 7.00 25.11 -17.71
C THR A 102 5.58 25.27 -17.12
N GLY A 103 5.50 25.57 -15.82
CA GLY A 103 4.23 25.90 -15.17
C GLY A 103 3.49 27.04 -15.89
N LYS A 104 4.22 28.05 -16.41
CA LYS A 104 3.65 29.16 -17.19
C LYS A 104 2.96 28.68 -18.47
N ASP A 105 3.59 27.79 -19.22
CA ASP A 105 3.04 27.29 -20.48
C ASP A 105 1.84 26.37 -20.21
N ALA A 106 1.91 25.54 -19.17
CA ALA A 106 0.82 24.67 -18.74
C ALA A 106 -0.42 25.50 -18.32
N LEU A 107 -0.25 26.53 -17.48
CA LEU A 107 -1.35 27.42 -17.08
C LEU A 107 -1.94 28.16 -18.27
N LYS A 108 -1.11 28.72 -19.16
CA LYS A 108 -1.56 29.39 -20.38
C LYS A 108 -2.40 28.48 -21.26
N ARG A 109 -2.04 27.21 -21.38
CA ARG A 109 -2.81 26.22 -22.18
C ARG A 109 -4.24 26.04 -21.68
N ILE A 110 -4.46 26.12 -20.37
CA ILE A 110 -5.80 26.03 -19.75
C ILE A 110 -6.46 27.40 -19.54
N GLY A 111 -5.93 28.45 -20.16
CA GLY A 111 -6.51 29.81 -20.12
C GLY A 111 -6.26 30.57 -18.81
N LEU A 112 -5.31 30.12 -17.99
CA LEU A 112 -4.96 30.76 -16.73
C LEU A 112 -3.66 31.55 -16.82
N ALA A 113 -3.55 32.62 -16.04
CA ALA A 113 -2.33 33.34 -15.80
C ALA A 113 -1.66 32.83 -14.49
N PRO A 114 -0.32 32.87 -14.41
CA PRO A 114 0.37 32.64 -13.14
C PRO A 114 -0.16 33.53 -12.03
N LEU A 115 -0.26 32.97 -10.81
CA LEU A 115 -0.72 33.72 -9.65
C LEU A 115 0.37 34.68 -9.16
N THR A 116 -0.01 35.92 -8.89
CA THR A 116 0.76 36.82 -8.01
C THR A 116 0.25 36.62 -6.59
N LEU A 117 1.08 36.10 -5.71
CA LEU A 117 0.70 35.72 -4.36
C LEU A 117 0.47 36.95 -3.48
N ALA A 118 -0.60 36.91 -2.72
CA ALA A 118 -0.88 37.85 -1.64
C ALA A 118 -0.20 37.41 -0.33
N THR A 119 -0.21 38.27 0.68
CA THR A 119 0.31 37.96 2.04
C THR A 119 -0.26 36.67 2.56
N LYS A 120 0.57 35.83 3.15
CA LYS A 120 0.29 34.48 3.69
C LYS A 120 0.07 33.37 2.66
N GLU A 121 -0.26 33.67 1.40
CA GLU A 121 -0.57 32.62 0.41
C GLU A 121 0.63 31.69 0.13
N GLY A 122 1.85 32.20 0.12
CA GLY A 122 3.03 31.38 -0.01
C GLY A 122 3.16 30.35 1.11
N LEU A 123 3.00 30.78 2.35
CA LEU A 123 3.07 29.89 3.51
C LEU A 123 1.91 28.89 3.53
N ALA A 124 0.68 29.32 3.21
CA ALA A 124 -0.49 28.45 3.20
C ALA A 124 -0.42 27.37 2.11
N LEU A 125 0.32 27.62 1.01
CA LEU A 125 0.52 26.64 -0.06
C LEU A 125 1.51 25.54 0.28
N ILE A 126 2.42 25.77 1.25
CA ILE A 126 3.48 24.83 1.56
C ILE A 126 3.33 24.12 2.89
N ASN A 127 2.48 24.63 3.81
CA ASN A 127 2.20 23.96 5.08
C ASN A 127 1.14 22.88 4.95
N GLY A 128 1.37 21.75 5.60
CA GLY A 128 0.39 20.70 5.77
C GLY A 128 0.86 19.32 5.30
N THR A 129 0.07 18.32 5.63
CA THR A 129 0.38 16.89 5.54
C THR A 129 -0.07 16.24 4.22
N HIS A 130 -0.22 17.00 3.17
CA HIS A 130 -0.94 16.61 1.95
C HIS A 130 -0.25 15.51 1.15
N LEU A 131 1.10 15.43 1.14
CA LEU A 131 1.82 14.31 0.54
C LEU A 131 1.59 13.02 1.35
N MET A 132 1.84 13.09 2.66
CA MET A 132 1.65 11.92 3.54
C MET A 132 0.22 11.38 3.46
N ALA A 133 -0.78 12.27 3.46
CA ALA A 133 -2.18 11.91 3.38
C ALA A 133 -2.54 11.29 2.03
N ALA A 134 -2.16 11.92 0.91
CA ALA A 134 -2.44 11.42 -0.42
C ALA A 134 -1.77 10.06 -0.70
N HIS A 135 -0.50 9.95 -0.36
CA HIS A 135 0.24 8.71 -0.53
C HIS A 135 -0.33 7.60 0.35
N GLY A 136 -0.57 7.89 1.64
CA GLY A 136 -1.09 6.92 2.58
C GLY A 136 -2.47 6.36 2.21
N ILE A 137 -3.37 7.16 1.65
CA ILE A 137 -4.68 6.69 1.17
C ILE A 137 -4.52 5.64 0.07
N ILE A 138 -3.62 5.88 -0.88
CA ILE A 138 -3.33 4.93 -1.96
C ILE A 138 -2.76 3.63 -1.38
N LEU A 139 -1.82 3.72 -0.41
CA LEU A 139 -1.22 2.56 0.23
C LEU A 139 -2.22 1.74 1.05
N ILE A 140 -3.20 2.38 1.68
CA ILE A 140 -4.28 1.71 2.41
C ILE A 140 -5.14 0.88 1.44
N GLU A 141 -5.51 1.42 0.29
CA GLU A 141 -6.28 0.69 -0.74
C GLU A 141 -5.48 -0.50 -1.29
N GLU A 142 -4.18 -0.32 -1.54
CA GLU A 142 -3.29 -1.42 -1.92
C GLU A 142 -3.20 -2.49 -0.82
N ALA A 143 -3.17 -2.10 0.45
CA ALA A 143 -3.11 -3.02 1.58
C ALA A 143 -4.42 -3.82 1.76
N HIS A 144 -5.58 -3.20 1.53
CA HIS A 144 -6.85 -3.94 1.48
C HIS A 144 -6.84 -4.99 0.39
N THR A 145 -6.43 -4.61 -0.82
CA THR A 145 -6.29 -5.55 -1.94
C THR A 145 -5.34 -6.69 -1.59
N MET A 146 -4.20 -6.39 -0.99
CA MET A 146 -3.22 -7.38 -0.52
C MET A 146 -3.84 -8.36 0.50
N LEU A 147 -4.59 -7.88 1.51
CA LEU A 147 -5.20 -8.72 2.54
C LEU A 147 -6.28 -9.65 1.98
N VAL A 148 -7.08 -9.15 1.05
CA VAL A 148 -8.07 -9.97 0.35
C VAL A 148 -7.38 -11.08 -0.43
N ASN A 149 -6.39 -10.75 -1.24
CA ASN A 149 -5.62 -11.73 -2.01
C ASN A 149 -4.90 -12.74 -1.11
N ALA A 150 -4.27 -12.28 -0.02
CA ALA A 150 -3.59 -13.15 0.95
C ALA A 150 -4.57 -14.15 1.60
N THR A 151 -5.82 -13.74 1.84
CA THR A 151 -6.87 -14.62 2.38
C THR A 151 -7.27 -15.70 1.38
N ASP A 152 -7.47 -15.33 0.12
CA ASP A 152 -7.87 -16.25 -0.95
C ASP A 152 -6.74 -17.25 -1.25
N ILE A 153 -5.51 -16.78 -1.33
CA ILE A 153 -4.32 -17.62 -1.54
C ILE A 153 -4.12 -18.56 -0.35
N ALA A 154 -4.33 -18.10 0.89
CA ALA A 154 -4.24 -18.96 2.06
C ALA A 154 -5.29 -20.09 2.03
N ALA A 155 -6.51 -19.82 1.56
CA ALA A 155 -7.53 -20.84 1.38
C ALA A 155 -7.12 -21.88 0.32
N LEU A 156 -6.54 -21.45 -0.80
CA LEU A 156 -5.97 -22.34 -1.83
C LEU A 156 -4.84 -23.20 -1.25
N SER A 157 -3.97 -22.62 -0.42
CA SER A 157 -2.86 -23.31 0.23
C SER A 157 -3.33 -24.42 1.20
N ILE A 158 -4.53 -24.30 1.81
CA ILE A 158 -5.10 -25.37 2.64
C ILE A 158 -5.30 -26.64 1.79
N ASP A 159 -6.00 -26.54 0.67
CA ASP A 159 -6.20 -27.68 -0.24
C ASP A 159 -4.87 -28.17 -0.84
N ALA A 160 -4.03 -27.25 -1.25
CA ALA A 160 -2.71 -27.58 -1.79
C ALA A 160 -1.87 -28.42 -0.81
N CYS A 161 -1.93 -28.13 0.48
CA CYS A 161 -1.17 -28.82 1.53
C CYS A 161 -1.94 -30.02 2.13
N LEU A 162 -3.12 -30.42 1.66
CA LEU A 162 -4.02 -31.33 2.37
C LEU A 162 -4.28 -30.90 3.82
N GLY A 163 -4.49 -29.59 4.04
CA GLY A 163 -4.80 -29.06 5.36
C GLY A 163 -6.27 -29.27 5.74
N THR A 164 -6.57 -29.18 7.03
CA THR A 164 -7.95 -29.25 7.52
C THR A 164 -8.62 -27.87 7.52
N ASN A 165 -9.94 -27.85 7.45
CA ASN A 165 -10.73 -26.63 7.63
C ASN A 165 -11.30 -26.46 9.04
N ALA A 166 -10.96 -27.32 9.99
CA ALA A 166 -11.52 -27.32 11.35
C ALA A 166 -11.31 -25.99 12.08
N TYR A 167 -10.16 -25.37 11.91
CA TYR A 167 -9.84 -24.06 12.51
C TYR A 167 -10.54 -22.86 11.85
N LEU A 168 -11.27 -23.10 10.77
CA LEU A 168 -12.14 -22.10 10.15
C LEU A 168 -13.55 -22.11 10.71
N ASN A 169 -13.87 -22.99 11.68
CA ASN A 169 -15.19 -23.08 12.31
C ASN A 169 -15.67 -21.70 12.79
N ALA A 170 -16.93 -21.38 12.54
CA ALA A 170 -17.49 -20.06 12.83
C ALA A 170 -17.51 -19.77 14.33
N GLU A 171 -17.99 -20.69 15.15
CA GLU A 171 -18.08 -20.55 16.59
C GLU A 171 -16.69 -20.43 17.23
N LEU A 172 -15.71 -21.24 16.77
CA LEU A 172 -14.33 -21.18 17.22
C LEU A 172 -13.72 -19.79 17.03
N ASN A 173 -13.99 -19.14 15.88
CA ASN A 173 -13.44 -17.80 15.59
C ASN A 173 -14.24 -16.71 16.34
N ASP A 174 -15.55 -16.88 16.50
CA ASP A 174 -16.42 -15.90 17.18
C ASP A 174 -16.10 -15.79 18.67
N ILE A 175 -15.89 -16.88 19.40
CA ILE A 175 -15.55 -16.86 20.85
C ILE A 175 -14.22 -16.15 21.14
N ARG A 176 -13.35 -15.94 20.16
CA ARG A 176 -12.14 -15.14 20.29
C ARG A 176 -12.41 -13.64 20.34
N ASN A 177 -13.61 -13.22 19.89
CA ASN A 177 -14.13 -11.84 19.96
C ASN A 177 -13.28 -10.80 19.23
N HIS A 178 -12.70 -11.16 18.07
CA HIS A 178 -12.02 -10.25 17.14
C HIS A 178 -12.73 -10.34 15.77
N PRO A 179 -13.23 -9.22 15.21
CA PRO A 179 -14.02 -9.26 13.97
C PRO A 179 -13.21 -9.66 12.73
N GLY A 180 -11.96 -9.23 12.63
CA GLY A 180 -11.12 -9.56 11.47
C GLY A 180 -10.91 -11.06 11.27
N PRO A 181 -10.49 -11.83 12.28
CA PRO A 181 -10.40 -13.29 12.20
C PRO A 181 -11.70 -13.97 11.76
N VAL A 182 -12.86 -13.51 12.24
CA VAL A 182 -14.18 -14.03 11.83
C VAL A 182 -14.42 -13.80 10.34
N ARG A 183 -14.13 -12.58 9.83
CA ARG A 183 -14.27 -12.24 8.41
C ARG A 183 -13.34 -13.06 7.53
N VAL A 184 -12.07 -13.17 7.92
CA VAL A 184 -11.06 -13.96 7.17
C VAL A 184 -11.46 -15.44 7.15
N ALA A 185 -11.80 -16.05 8.28
CA ALA A 185 -12.24 -17.44 8.34
C ALA A 185 -13.50 -17.69 7.49
N THR A 186 -14.44 -16.75 7.49
CA THR A 186 -15.66 -16.83 6.67
C THR A 186 -15.32 -16.84 5.18
N ARG A 187 -14.46 -15.94 4.71
CA ARG A 187 -14.02 -15.89 3.33
C ARG A 187 -13.27 -17.16 2.91
N MET A 188 -12.37 -17.65 3.76
CA MET A 188 -11.65 -18.91 3.50
C MET A 188 -12.62 -20.11 3.39
N ARG A 189 -13.66 -20.20 4.25
CA ARG A 189 -14.70 -21.26 4.12
C ARG A 189 -15.43 -21.17 2.78
N GLN A 190 -15.76 -19.97 2.30
CA GLN A 190 -16.42 -19.78 1.00
C GLN A 190 -15.54 -20.29 -0.15
N HIS A 191 -14.23 -20.06 -0.08
CA HIS A 191 -13.28 -20.56 -1.08
C HIS A 191 -13.20 -22.10 -1.10
N LEU A 192 -13.30 -22.73 0.06
CA LEU A 192 -13.18 -24.19 0.26
C LEU A 192 -14.52 -24.94 0.11
N GLU A 193 -15.63 -24.23 -0.15
CA GLU A 193 -16.94 -24.87 -0.29
C GLU A 193 -16.95 -25.88 -1.43
N GLY A 194 -17.33 -27.13 -1.09
CA GLY A 194 -17.40 -28.23 -2.06
C GLY A 194 -16.06 -28.84 -2.43
N SER A 195 -14.98 -28.60 -1.68
CA SER A 195 -13.67 -29.21 -1.94
C SER A 195 -13.70 -30.72 -1.80
N GLU A 196 -13.41 -31.43 -2.90
CA GLU A 196 -13.20 -32.86 -2.92
C GLU A 196 -11.88 -33.24 -2.24
N ILE A 197 -10.89 -32.33 -2.27
CA ILE A 197 -9.60 -32.50 -1.63
C ILE A 197 -9.79 -32.57 -0.10
N LEU A 198 -10.54 -31.64 0.51
CA LEU A 198 -10.88 -31.70 1.93
C LEU A 198 -11.65 -32.97 2.28
N ALA A 199 -12.62 -33.35 1.44
CA ALA A 199 -13.44 -34.54 1.66
C ALA A 199 -12.60 -35.83 1.61
N SER A 200 -11.53 -35.88 0.82
CA SER A 200 -10.71 -37.08 0.62
C SER A 200 -9.95 -37.54 1.86
N HIS A 201 -9.71 -36.66 2.84
CA HIS A 201 -8.98 -36.97 4.08
C HIS A 201 -9.71 -36.54 5.36
N LEU A 202 -11.03 -36.32 5.27
CA LEU A 202 -11.86 -35.94 6.41
C LEU A 202 -11.83 -36.99 7.54
N ASN A 203 -11.79 -38.27 7.14
CA ASN A 203 -11.62 -39.39 8.04
C ASN A 203 -10.22 -39.96 7.79
N ASP A 204 -9.50 -40.31 8.83
CA ASP A 204 -8.14 -40.88 8.76
C ASP A 204 -7.03 -39.87 8.33
N ASP A 205 -7.19 -38.59 8.66
CA ASP A 205 -6.11 -37.62 8.49
C ASP A 205 -4.90 -38.05 9.37
N PRO A 206 -3.76 -38.40 8.76
CA PRO A 206 -2.61 -38.89 9.51
C PRO A 206 -1.91 -37.78 10.32
N ARG A 207 -2.21 -36.50 10.04
CA ARG A 207 -1.65 -35.37 10.77
C ARG A 207 -2.46 -35.03 12.01
N VAL A 208 -1.78 -34.89 13.14
CA VAL A 208 -2.40 -34.43 14.39
C VAL A 208 -2.78 -32.97 14.31
N GLN A 209 -1.96 -32.15 13.64
CA GLN A 209 -2.15 -30.71 13.52
C GLN A 209 -1.48 -30.17 12.26
N ASP A 210 -2.12 -29.20 11.59
CA ASP A 210 -1.50 -28.39 10.56
C ASP A 210 -0.47 -27.43 11.15
N PRO A 211 0.56 -27.03 10.39
CA PRO A 211 1.49 -25.98 10.81
C PRO A 211 0.75 -24.65 11.04
N TYR A 212 1.30 -23.80 11.90
CA TYR A 212 0.65 -22.52 12.24
C TYR A 212 0.48 -21.60 11.02
N SER A 213 1.30 -21.73 10.01
CA SER A 213 1.16 -20.95 8.79
C SER A 213 -0.17 -21.18 8.04
N LEU A 214 -0.77 -22.38 8.18
CA LEU A 214 -2.13 -22.70 7.73
C LEU A 214 -3.14 -22.37 8.84
N ARG A 215 -2.99 -23.00 9.98
CA ARG A 215 -3.95 -23.03 11.07
C ARG A 215 -4.19 -21.67 11.74
N ALA A 216 -3.15 -20.82 11.83
CA ALA A 216 -3.26 -19.49 12.39
C ALA A 216 -3.52 -18.39 11.34
N ALA A 217 -3.72 -18.75 10.06
CA ALA A 217 -3.97 -17.77 9.02
C ALA A 217 -5.15 -16.83 9.33
N PRO A 218 -6.32 -17.30 9.83
CA PRO A 218 -7.41 -16.41 10.20
C PRO A 218 -7.02 -15.38 11.26
N MET A 219 -6.24 -15.81 12.26
CA MET A 219 -5.80 -14.92 13.35
C MET A 219 -4.81 -13.86 12.86
N VAL A 220 -3.81 -14.26 12.07
CA VAL A 220 -2.78 -13.33 11.59
C VAL A 220 -3.34 -12.35 10.58
N LEU A 221 -4.01 -12.84 9.53
CA LEU A 221 -4.59 -11.99 8.49
C LEU A 221 -5.74 -11.13 9.02
N GLY A 222 -6.58 -11.70 9.87
CA GLY A 222 -7.69 -10.99 10.51
C GLY A 222 -7.21 -9.89 11.46
N SER A 223 -6.16 -10.13 12.23
CA SER A 223 -5.57 -9.08 13.06
C SER A 223 -5.02 -7.93 12.21
N CYS A 224 -4.40 -8.23 11.07
CA CYS A 224 -3.95 -7.18 10.14
C CYS A 224 -5.15 -6.39 9.55
N LEU A 225 -6.26 -7.05 9.29
CA LEU A 225 -7.49 -6.41 8.81
C LEU A 225 -8.07 -5.44 9.86
N ASP A 226 -8.16 -5.85 11.13
CA ASP A 226 -8.62 -4.99 12.23
C ASP A 226 -7.69 -3.77 12.42
N GLN A 227 -6.38 -3.97 12.29
CA GLN A 227 -5.41 -2.86 12.37
C GLN A 227 -5.52 -1.92 11.17
N LEU A 228 -5.75 -2.45 9.97
CA LEU A 228 -5.93 -1.62 8.76
C LEU A 228 -7.15 -0.69 8.89
N GLU A 229 -8.26 -1.15 9.46
CA GLU A 229 -9.42 -0.30 9.78
C GLU A 229 -9.07 0.82 10.79
N SER A 230 -8.22 0.54 11.76
CA SER A 230 -7.72 1.55 12.69
C SER A 230 -6.87 2.61 11.98
N ILE A 231 -6.01 2.20 11.05
CA ILE A 231 -5.19 3.08 10.21
C ILE A 231 -6.10 3.94 9.31
N GLU A 232 -7.08 3.35 8.65
CA GLU A 232 -8.07 4.07 7.83
C GLU A 232 -8.76 5.19 8.60
N ASN A 233 -9.15 4.92 9.84
CA ASN A 233 -9.80 5.92 10.69
C ASN A 233 -8.90 7.14 10.97
N VAL A 234 -7.58 6.99 11.03
CA VAL A 234 -6.63 8.11 11.13
C VAL A 234 -6.68 8.95 9.85
N PHE A 235 -6.57 8.31 8.69
CA PHE A 235 -6.59 8.99 7.39
C PHE A 235 -7.95 9.63 7.08
N ALA A 236 -9.06 8.98 7.43
CA ALA A 236 -10.40 9.56 7.27
C ALA A 236 -10.58 10.89 8.03
N ARG A 237 -9.98 11.00 9.22
CA ARG A 237 -9.97 12.26 9.97
C ARG A 237 -9.10 13.32 9.30
N GLU A 238 -7.97 12.92 8.74
CA GLU A 238 -7.04 13.81 8.06
C GLU A 238 -7.64 14.42 6.79
N LEU A 239 -8.47 13.69 6.05
CA LEU A 239 -9.17 14.20 4.85
C LEU A 239 -10.00 15.46 5.13
N GLY A 240 -10.51 15.62 6.33
CA GLY A 240 -11.28 16.79 6.76
C GLY A 240 -10.46 17.82 7.53
N ALA A 241 -9.16 17.63 7.73
CA ALA A 241 -8.33 18.48 8.57
C ALA A 241 -7.92 19.78 7.88
N VAL A 242 -7.57 20.77 8.71
CA VAL A 242 -6.85 21.98 8.33
C VAL A 242 -5.47 21.90 8.96
N THR A 243 -4.47 21.67 8.14
CA THR A 243 -3.10 21.38 8.57
C THR A 243 -2.13 22.55 8.29
N ASP A 244 -2.65 23.74 8.10
CA ASP A 244 -1.91 24.98 7.88
C ASP A 244 -1.42 25.61 9.21
N ASN A 245 -0.59 26.64 9.12
CA ASN A 245 -0.12 27.49 10.21
C ASN A 245 0.32 28.86 9.66
N PRO A 246 -0.02 29.98 10.34
CA PRO A 246 -1.01 30.10 11.40
C PRO A 246 -2.45 29.87 10.92
N ILE A 247 -3.30 29.40 11.82
CA ILE A 247 -4.73 29.19 11.57
C ILE A 247 -5.52 30.48 11.83
N VAL A 248 -6.41 30.83 10.92
CA VAL A 248 -7.39 31.93 11.10
C VAL A 248 -8.66 31.34 11.69
N LEU A 249 -9.01 31.79 12.88
CA LEU A 249 -10.23 31.37 13.58
C LEU A 249 -11.46 32.13 13.06
N ARG A 250 -12.67 31.65 13.39
CA ARG A 250 -13.94 32.27 12.96
C ARG A 250 -14.13 33.70 13.48
N ASP A 251 -13.51 34.04 14.57
CA ASP A 251 -13.51 35.40 15.15
C ASP A 251 -12.43 36.32 14.53
N GLY A 252 -11.70 35.86 13.52
CA GLY A 252 -10.68 36.61 12.81
C GLY A 252 -9.30 36.60 13.44
N ARG A 253 -9.11 36.01 14.63
CA ARG A 253 -7.78 35.86 15.22
C ARG A 253 -6.93 34.85 14.45
N ALA A 254 -5.66 35.17 14.23
CA ALA A 254 -4.68 34.25 13.72
C ALA A 254 -3.88 33.65 14.91
N ILE A 255 -3.81 32.30 14.95
CA ILE A 255 -3.11 31.60 16.03
C ILE A 255 -2.09 30.65 15.39
N SER A 256 -0.84 30.74 15.85
CA SER A 256 0.21 29.79 15.49
C SER A 256 0.10 28.54 16.38
N GLY A 257 0.17 27.36 15.77
CA GLY A 257 0.09 26.07 16.41
C GLY A 257 0.94 25.04 15.65
N ALA A 258 0.63 23.76 15.82
CA ALA A 258 1.34 22.66 15.19
C ALA A 258 0.40 21.71 14.41
N ASN A 259 -0.67 22.24 13.83
CA ASN A 259 -1.64 21.42 13.08
C ASN A 259 -1.02 20.76 11.83
N PHE A 260 0.09 21.29 11.37
CA PHE A 260 0.87 20.75 10.24
C PHE A 260 1.68 19.50 10.59
N HIS A 261 1.82 19.14 11.87
CA HIS A 261 2.75 18.09 12.28
C HIS A 261 2.26 16.70 11.87
N GLY A 262 3.05 16.00 11.04
CA GLY A 262 2.66 14.73 10.41
C GLY A 262 2.64 13.49 11.29
N MET A 263 2.86 13.60 12.61
CA MET A 263 2.98 12.44 13.50
C MET A 263 1.79 11.47 13.47
N PRO A 264 0.52 11.90 13.41
CA PRO A 264 -0.60 10.96 13.33
C PRO A 264 -0.50 10.02 12.12
N LEU A 265 -0.12 10.57 10.95
CA LEU A 265 0.03 9.81 9.72
C LEU A 265 1.31 8.94 9.72
N ALA A 266 2.40 9.48 10.27
CA ALA A 266 3.67 8.76 10.37
C ALA A 266 3.54 7.45 11.18
N LEU A 267 2.89 7.52 12.35
CA LEU A 267 2.63 6.36 13.19
C LEU A 267 1.71 5.34 12.49
N ALA A 268 0.67 5.81 11.82
CA ALA A 268 -0.24 4.95 11.06
C ALA A 268 0.46 4.24 9.89
N LEU A 269 1.35 4.93 9.18
CA LEU A 269 2.15 4.37 8.08
C LEU A 269 3.20 3.37 8.57
N ASP A 270 3.85 3.64 9.70
CA ASP A 270 4.76 2.66 10.33
C ASP A 270 3.99 1.42 10.79
N HIS A 271 2.79 1.58 11.32
CA HIS A 271 1.93 0.46 11.69
C HIS A 271 1.50 -0.38 10.46
N LEU A 272 1.19 0.28 9.34
CA LEU A 272 0.89 -0.40 8.08
C LEU A 272 2.03 -1.34 7.66
N LYS A 273 3.29 -0.92 7.78
CA LYS A 273 4.46 -1.75 7.47
C LYS A 273 4.49 -3.05 8.29
N LEU A 274 4.13 -2.99 9.57
CA LEU A 274 4.08 -4.18 10.43
C LEU A 274 3.02 -5.18 9.95
N CYS A 275 1.85 -4.69 9.52
CA CYS A 275 0.81 -5.53 8.95
C CYS A 275 1.29 -6.21 7.66
N VAL A 276 1.93 -5.46 6.77
CA VAL A 276 2.50 -5.99 5.51
C VAL A 276 3.54 -7.08 5.79
N ALA A 277 4.43 -6.84 6.76
CA ALA A 277 5.45 -7.83 7.13
C ALA A 277 4.85 -9.11 7.71
N ALA A 278 3.78 -9.01 8.51
CA ALA A 278 3.09 -10.18 9.06
C ALA A 278 2.43 -11.01 7.95
N VAL A 279 1.76 -10.36 7.00
CA VAL A 279 1.11 -11.01 5.85
C VAL A 279 2.14 -11.71 4.96
N ALA A 280 3.21 -11.02 4.57
CA ALA A 280 4.26 -11.60 3.76
C ALA A 280 4.99 -12.75 4.48
N GLY A 281 5.25 -12.59 5.77
CA GLY A 281 5.94 -13.60 6.58
C GLY A 281 5.15 -14.90 6.70
N ILE A 282 3.83 -14.84 6.95
CA ILE A 282 3.02 -16.07 7.05
C ILE A 282 2.82 -16.72 5.67
N SER A 283 2.74 -15.94 4.60
CA SER A 283 2.68 -16.42 3.22
C SER A 283 3.94 -17.22 2.85
N GLU A 284 5.10 -16.67 3.12
CA GLU A 284 6.38 -17.36 2.87
C GLU A 284 6.49 -18.66 3.68
N ARG A 285 5.99 -18.71 4.91
CA ARG A 285 5.97 -19.95 5.71
C ARG A 285 5.07 -21.03 5.10
N ARG A 286 3.93 -20.68 4.49
CA ARG A 286 3.09 -21.64 3.76
C ARG A 286 3.80 -22.16 2.51
N THR A 287 4.44 -21.27 1.76
CA THR A 287 5.28 -21.64 0.61
C THR A 287 6.39 -22.62 1.02
N TYR A 288 7.11 -22.31 2.11
CA TYR A 288 8.15 -23.20 2.65
C TYR A 288 7.59 -24.58 3.00
N TRP A 289 6.47 -24.63 3.72
CA TRP A 289 5.84 -25.90 4.11
C TRP A 289 5.46 -26.74 2.89
N LEU A 290 4.78 -26.14 1.92
CA LEU A 290 4.36 -26.79 0.71
C LEU A 290 5.52 -27.39 -0.11
N LEU A 291 6.66 -26.69 -0.15
CA LEU A 291 7.81 -27.08 -0.96
C LEU A 291 8.84 -27.95 -0.22
N SER A 292 8.74 -28.05 1.10
CA SER A 292 9.82 -28.65 1.95
C SER A 292 10.01 -30.15 1.76
N GLY A 293 9.00 -30.87 1.25
CA GLY A 293 9.01 -32.33 1.18
C GLY A 293 9.05 -33.00 2.56
N ARG A 294 8.78 -32.25 3.65
CA ARG A 294 8.77 -32.81 5.03
C ARG A 294 7.42 -33.39 5.43
N ASP A 295 6.40 -33.13 4.63
CA ASP A 295 5.07 -33.64 4.84
C ASP A 295 4.87 -34.90 4.00
N ASP A 296 5.41 -36.02 4.48
CA ASP A 296 5.32 -37.33 3.82
C ASP A 296 3.86 -37.77 3.60
N GLN A 297 2.93 -37.19 4.35
CA GLN A 297 1.51 -37.53 4.31
C GLN A 297 0.77 -36.83 3.18
N SER A 298 1.29 -35.70 2.70
CA SER A 298 0.64 -34.93 1.63
C SER A 298 0.72 -35.59 0.26
N GLY A 299 1.64 -36.53 0.05
CA GLY A 299 1.88 -37.17 -1.25
C GLY A 299 2.42 -36.22 -2.33
N ILE A 300 2.82 -35.00 -1.95
CA ILE A 300 3.41 -34.02 -2.87
C ILE A 300 4.94 -34.16 -2.86
N PRO A 301 5.58 -34.27 -4.05
CA PRO A 301 7.03 -34.35 -4.11
C PRO A 301 7.68 -33.05 -3.62
N ALA A 302 8.86 -33.17 -2.99
CA ALA A 302 9.66 -32.03 -2.59
C ALA A 302 9.82 -31.04 -3.75
N TYR A 303 9.68 -29.76 -3.47
CA TYR A 303 9.76 -28.66 -4.44
C TYR A 303 8.78 -28.74 -5.62
N LEU A 304 7.77 -29.60 -5.54
CA LEU A 304 6.84 -29.92 -6.65
C LEU A 304 7.59 -30.41 -7.91
N ALA A 305 8.74 -31.07 -7.73
CA ALA A 305 9.51 -31.68 -8.79
C ALA A 305 8.84 -33.01 -9.21
N ARG A 306 8.44 -33.14 -10.49
CA ARG A 306 7.75 -34.34 -10.99
C ARG A 306 8.72 -35.51 -11.15
N GLU A 307 9.95 -35.23 -11.57
CA GLU A 307 11.05 -36.20 -11.75
C GLU A 307 12.23 -35.80 -10.83
N ALA A 308 12.20 -36.28 -9.57
CA ALA A 308 13.25 -36.01 -8.62
C ALA A 308 14.63 -36.45 -9.14
N GLY A 309 15.61 -35.58 -9.06
CA GLY A 309 16.97 -35.81 -9.58
C GLY A 309 17.21 -35.28 -10.99
N LEU A 310 16.17 -35.15 -11.81
CA LEU A 310 16.23 -34.48 -13.10
C LEU A 310 15.72 -33.03 -13.01
N GLU A 311 14.68 -32.81 -12.22
CA GLU A 311 14.07 -31.50 -11.98
C GLU A 311 14.42 -30.97 -10.58
N SER A 312 14.62 -29.65 -10.49
CA SER A 312 14.74 -28.91 -9.22
C SER A 312 13.40 -28.36 -8.73
N GLY A 313 12.39 -28.33 -9.59
CA GLY A 313 11.05 -27.83 -9.29
C GLY A 313 11.04 -26.35 -8.93
N LEU A 314 10.26 -26.00 -7.91
CA LEU A 314 10.09 -24.60 -7.45
C LEU A 314 11.00 -24.26 -6.24
N MET A 315 12.08 -25.01 -6.00
CA MET A 315 12.98 -24.78 -4.86
C MET A 315 13.44 -23.32 -4.76
N ILE A 316 13.90 -22.74 -5.87
CA ILE A 316 14.43 -21.37 -5.89
C ILE A 316 13.32 -20.30 -5.80
N ALA A 317 12.08 -20.62 -6.13
CA ALA A 317 10.96 -19.72 -5.89
C ALA A 317 10.78 -19.43 -4.38
N GLN A 318 10.97 -20.44 -3.52
CA GLN A 318 10.96 -20.24 -2.06
C GLN A 318 12.15 -19.37 -1.60
N TYR A 319 13.33 -19.52 -2.19
CA TYR A 319 14.48 -18.65 -1.88
C TYR A 319 14.17 -17.20 -2.24
N THR A 320 13.52 -16.97 -3.37
CA THR A 320 13.04 -15.64 -3.77
C THR A 320 12.09 -15.07 -2.72
N ALA A 321 11.06 -15.82 -2.30
CA ALA A 321 10.13 -15.38 -1.25
C ALA A 321 10.86 -15.06 0.06
N ALA A 322 11.82 -15.88 0.48
CA ALA A 322 12.60 -15.66 1.70
C ALA A 322 13.46 -14.39 1.61
N ALA A 323 14.09 -14.13 0.46
CA ALA A 323 14.87 -12.91 0.22
C ALA A 323 13.99 -11.66 0.30
N LEU A 324 12.80 -11.68 -0.35
CA LEU A 324 11.84 -10.59 -0.34
C LEU A 324 11.31 -10.31 1.08
N VAL A 325 10.99 -11.35 1.86
CA VAL A 325 10.56 -11.19 3.26
C VAL A 325 11.67 -10.59 4.12
N ASN A 326 12.93 -10.96 3.89
CA ASN A 326 14.04 -10.35 4.60
C ASN A 326 14.16 -8.85 4.30
N GLU A 327 13.99 -8.45 3.04
CA GLU A 327 14.02 -7.05 2.60
C GLU A 327 12.83 -6.26 3.18
N ILE A 328 11.62 -6.85 3.19
CA ILE A 328 10.45 -6.26 3.86
C ILE A 328 10.75 -5.96 5.33
N ARG A 329 11.40 -6.85 6.06
CA ARG A 329 11.75 -6.64 7.48
C ARG A 329 12.66 -5.44 7.67
N VAL A 330 13.60 -5.22 6.77
CA VAL A 330 14.47 -4.03 6.78
C VAL A 330 13.65 -2.76 6.52
N ALA A 331 12.75 -2.79 5.53
CA ALA A 331 11.85 -1.67 5.21
C ALA A 331 10.88 -1.33 6.35
N CYS A 332 10.58 -2.29 7.24
CA CYS A 332 9.67 -2.11 8.36
C CYS A 332 10.27 -1.38 9.57
N ALA A 333 11.56 -0.99 9.55
CA ALA A 333 12.12 -0.14 10.59
C ALA A 333 11.26 1.13 10.73
N PRO A 334 10.76 1.47 11.95
CA PRO A 334 9.91 2.64 12.13
C PRO A 334 10.68 3.93 11.82
N ALA A 335 10.15 4.77 10.92
CA ALA A 335 10.74 6.06 10.60
C ALA A 335 10.38 7.12 11.65
N SER A 336 9.18 7.02 12.23
CA SER A 336 8.64 8.00 13.19
C SER A 336 9.34 8.04 14.55
N CYS A 337 10.14 7.01 14.89
CA CYS A 337 10.84 6.95 16.17
C CYS A 337 12.28 7.49 16.12
N HIS A 338 12.80 7.84 14.95
CA HIS A 338 14.13 8.42 14.77
C HIS A 338 14.02 9.90 14.43
N ASN A 339 14.54 10.76 15.29
CA ASN A 339 14.42 12.19 15.12
C ASN A 339 15.74 12.86 14.74
N ILE A 340 15.63 13.91 13.90
CA ILE A 340 16.74 14.78 13.47
C ILE A 340 16.23 16.21 13.57
N SER A 341 16.89 17.07 14.33
CA SER A 341 16.53 18.48 14.46
C SER A 341 16.81 19.25 13.16
N THR A 342 15.87 20.11 12.76
CA THR A 342 15.94 20.99 11.59
C THR A 342 15.67 22.44 11.98
N SER A 343 15.76 23.38 11.01
CA SER A 343 15.46 24.81 11.18
C SER A 343 16.16 25.45 12.40
N ALA A 344 17.50 25.22 12.48
CA ALA A 344 18.36 25.72 13.57
C ALA A 344 17.84 25.37 14.99
N GLY A 345 17.17 24.22 15.14
CA GLY A 345 16.65 23.73 16.42
C GLY A 345 15.23 24.18 16.76
N ILE A 346 14.58 24.95 15.91
CA ILE A 346 13.17 25.32 16.11
C ILE A 346 12.24 24.15 15.75
N GLU A 347 12.57 23.40 14.71
CA GLU A 347 11.90 22.14 14.36
C GLU A 347 12.72 20.96 14.92
N ASP A 348 12.71 20.80 16.22
CA ASP A 348 13.52 19.84 16.96
C ASP A 348 12.86 18.46 17.09
N PHE A 349 11.63 18.33 16.59
CA PHE A 349 10.90 17.07 16.54
C PHE A 349 10.13 16.91 15.22
N ASN A 350 10.54 15.95 14.40
CA ASN A 350 10.01 15.68 13.06
C ASN A 350 9.25 14.35 13.01
N SER A 351 8.27 14.21 12.13
CA SER A 351 7.46 13.00 12.04
C SER A 351 8.07 11.93 11.13
N PHE A 352 8.83 12.33 10.10
CA PHE A 352 9.32 11.46 9.02
C PHE A 352 8.22 10.62 8.34
N GLY A 353 6.98 11.13 8.32
CA GLY A 353 5.85 10.46 7.69
C GLY A 353 6.06 10.11 6.21
N PRO A 354 6.66 10.96 5.37
CA PRO A 354 6.98 10.59 3.99
C PRO A 354 7.95 9.39 3.91
N THR A 355 8.94 9.31 4.80
CA THR A 355 9.84 8.16 4.88
C THR A 355 9.08 6.88 5.25
N ALA A 356 8.14 6.97 6.20
CA ALA A 356 7.25 5.86 6.55
C ALA A 356 6.39 5.43 5.36
N ALA A 357 5.83 6.38 4.58
CA ALA A 357 5.03 6.11 3.39
C ALA A 357 5.83 5.38 2.30
N PHE A 358 7.04 5.85 1.98
CA PHE A 358 7.90 5.19 1.01
C PHE A 358 8.35 3.80 1.46
N GLY A 359 8.59 3.60 2.75
CA GLY A 359 8.87 2.29 3.32
C GLY A 359 7.67 1.34 3.19
N ALA A 360 6.44 1.83 3.43
CA ALA A 360 5.23 1.05 3.26
C ALA A 360 4.96 0.68 1.79
N GLN A 361 5.18 1.62 0.86
CA GLN A 361 5.10 1.35 -0.58
C GLN A 361 6.04 0.22 -0.98
N HIS A 362 7.31 0.33 -0.59
CA HIS A 362 8.31 -0.68 -0.90
C HIS A 362 7.94 -2.05 -0.32
N ALA A 363 7.47 -2.10 0.93
CA ALA A 363 7.04 -3.33 1.56
C ALA A 363 5.84 -3.96 0.84
N LEU A 364 4.85 -3.18 0.39
CA LEU A 364 3.69 -3.64 -0.39
C LEU A 364 4.11 -4.19 -1.76
N ASP A 365 5.03 -3.51 -2.44
CA ASP A 365 5.57 -3.96 -3.72
C ASP A 365 6.24 -5.34 -3.62
N LEU A 366 7.00 -5.57 -2.55
CA LEU A 366 7.66 -6.84 -2.29
C LEU A 366 6.66 -7.91 -1.82
N ALA A 367 5.68 -7.55 -0.98
CA ALA A 367 4.66 -8.47 -0.48
C ALA A 367 3.79 -9.04 -1.61
N ALA A 368 3.47 -8.25 -2.64
CA ALA A 368 2.76 -8.73 -3.81
C ALA A 368 3.52 -9.87 -4.52
N ARG A 369 4.85 -9.80 -4.58
CA ARG A 369 5.69 -10.86 -5.14
C ARG A 369 5.75 -12.09 -4.25
N VAL A 370 5.78 -11.92 -2.92
CA VAL A 370 5.73 -13.05 -1.97
C VAL A 370 4.41 -13.81 -2.13
N LEU A 371 3.29 -13.10 -2.21
CA LEU A 371 1.97 -13.69 -2.45
C LEU A 371 1.89 -14.36 -3.84
N ALA A 372 2.51 -13.79 -4.85
CA ALA A 372 2.58 -14.39 -6.18
C ALA A 372 3.36 -15.72 -6.17
N VAL A 373 4.43 -15.82 -5.39
CA VAL A 373 5.17 -17.09 -5.22
C VAL A 373 4.28 -18.14 -4.54
N GLU A 374 3.58 -17.78 -3.46
CA GLU A 374 2.66 -18.71 -2.80
C GLU A 374 1.55 -19.16 -3.75
N LEU A 375 0.95 -18.23 -4.49
CA LEU A 375 -0.11 -18.52 -5.46
C LEU A 375 0.37 -19.46 -6.56
N LEU A 376 1.56 -19.20 -7.14
CA LEU A 376 2.19 -20.08 -8.13
C LEU A 376 2.38 -21.49 -7.58
N CYS A 377 3.00 -21.62 -6.40
CA CYS A 377 3.28 -22.91 -5.80
C CYS A 377 1.99 -23.67 -5.45
N SER A 378 0.99 -22.99 -4.88
CA SER A 378 -0.29 -23.61 -4.55
C SER A 378 -1.06 -24.05 -5.78
N ALA A 379 -1.05 -23.25 -6.87
CA ALA A 379 -1.67 -23.62 -8.13
C ALA A 379 -1.03 -24.85 -8.76
N GLU A 380 0.30 -24.94 -8.74
CA GLU A 380 1.02 -26.13 -9.26
C GLU A 380 0.77 -27.38 -8.39
N ALA A 381 0.66 -27.21 -7.06
CA ALA A 381 0.35 -28.30 -6.15
C ALA A 381 -1.07 -28.87 -6.37
N ILE A 382 -2.07 -28.01 -6.59
CA ILE A 382 -3.44 -28.46 -6.92
C ILE A 382 -3.46 -29.28 -8.22
N GLU A 383 -2.66 -28.95 -9.23
CA GLU A 383 -2.58 -29.77 -10.44
C GLU A 383 -2.04 -31.19 -10.19
N LEU A 384 -1.21 -31.36 -9.15
CA LEU A 384 -0.75 -32.69 -8.74
C LEU A 384 -1.82 -33.51 -7.99
N ARG A 385 -2.90 -32.84 -7.53
CA ARG A 385 -4.01 -33.49 -6.83
C ARG A 385 -5.14 -33.90 -7.75
N ARG A 386 -5.10 -33.53 -9.03
CA ARG A 386 -6.11 -33.96 -10.00
C ARG A 386 -6.19 -35.50 -10.05
N PRO A 387 -7.39 -36.12 -10.19
CA PRO A 387 -8.66 -35.49 -10.61
C PRO A 387 -9.48 -34.81 -9.53
N LEU A 388 -9.06 -34.82 -8.25
CA LEU A 388 -9.81 -34.14 -7.19
C LEU A 388 -9.88 -32.64 -7.45
N CYS A 389 -11.06 -32.04 -7.27
CA CYS A 389 -11.29 -30.64 -7.41
C CYS A 389 -11.20 -29.94 -6.05
N SER A 390 -10.63 -28.75 -6.03
CA SER A 390 -10.64 -27.84 -4.89
C SER A 390 -12.03 -27.23 -4.69
N GLY A 391 -12.22 -26.41 -3.65
CA GLY A 391 -13.46 -25.70 -3.46
C GLY A 391 -13.76 -24.70 -4.59
N LYS A 392 -15.03 -24.38 -4.79
CA LYS A 392 -15.50 -23.55 -5.92
C LYS A 392 -14.77 -22.20 -6.04
N GLY A 393 -14.53 -21.51 -4.91
CA GLY A 393 -13.79 -20.26 -4.92
C GLY A 393 -12.34 -20.43 -5.35
N ASN A 394 -11.69 -21.50 -4.89
CA ASN A 394 -10.34 -21.86 -5.26
C ASN A 394 -10.22 -22.25 -6.75
N GLU A 395 -11.18 -23.00 -7.30
CA GLU A 395 -11.21 -23.34 -8.74
C GLU A 395 -11.37 -22.09 -9.62
N ASN A 396 -12.17 -21.11 -9.17
CA ASN A 396 -12.25 -19.80 -9.85
C ASN A 396 -10.91 -19.06 -9.83
N LEU A 397 -10.22 -19.05 -8.68
CA LEU A 397 -8.89 -18.46 -8.55
C LEU A 397 -7.88 -19.18 -9.46
N LEU A 398 -7.88 -20.51 -9.51
CA LEU A 398 -7.04 -21.29 -10.40
C LEU A 398 -7.33 -20.99 -11.88
N GLY A 399 -8.60 -20.90 -12.26
CA GLY A 399 -9.00 -20.51 -13.62
C GLY A 399 -8.46 -19.13 -14.00
N TRP A 400 -8.48 -18.16 -13.08
CA TRP A 400 -7.87 -16.86 -13.30
C TRP A 400 -6.33 -16.93 -13.40
N VAL A 401 -5.66 -17.69 -12.55
CA VAL A 401 -4.21 -17.91 -12.62
C VAL A 401 -3.83 -18.47 -14.00
N ARG A 402 -4.60 -19.43 -14.53
CA ARG A 402 -4.32 -20.07 -15.83
C ARG A 402 -4.58 -19.17 -17.05
N GLN A 403 -5.30 -18.05 -16.88
CA GLN A 403 -5.37 -17.01 -17.90
C GLN A 403 -4.08 -16.17 -17.97
N LEU A 404 -3.30 -16.12 -16.90
CA LEU A 404 -2.07 -15.33 -16.81
C LEU A 404 -0.82 -16.15 -17.08
N ILE A 405 -0.78 -17.37 -16.56
CA ILE A 405 0.37 -18.27 -16.65
C ILE A 405 -0.07 -19.71 -16.98
N SER A 406 0.71 -20.42 -17.76
CA SER A 406 0.48 -21.84 -18.04
C SER A 406 0.96 -22.73 -16.89
N SER A 407 0.32 -23.90 -16.71
CA SER A 407 0.81 -24.93 -15.80
C SER A 407 2.21 -25.39 -16.17
N ARG A 408 2.97 -25.81 -15.16
CA ARG A 408 4.34 -26.28 -15.32
C ARG A 408 4.36 -27.82 -15.51
N HIS A 409 4.90 -28.28 -16.61
CA HIS A 409 5.09 -29.72 -16.89
C HIS A 409 6.56 -30.16 -16.72
N THR A 410 7.50 -29.23 -16.90
CA THR A 410 8.94 -29.42 -16.74
C THR A 410 9.53 -28.15 -16.13
N ASP A 411 10.79 -28.20 -15.70
CA ASP A 411 11.49 -27.00 -15.23
C ASP A 411 11.57 -25.93 -16.32
N ARG A 412 11.24 -24.70 -15.97
CA ARG A 412 11.35 -23.49 -16.79
C ARG A 412 11.60 -22.26 -15.93
N PRO A 413 12.08 -21.15 -16.49
CA PRO A 413 12.18 -19.89 -15.75
C PRO A 413 10.80 -19.46 -15.23
N VAL A 414 10.66 -19.27 -13.91
CA VAL A 414 9.39 -18.88 -13.25
C VAL A 414 9.35 -17.42 -12.82
N GLY A 415 10.47 -16.69 -12.95
CA GLY A 415 10.51 -15.26 -12.64
C GLY A 415 9.47 -14.44 -13.39
N PRO A 416 9.29 -14.61 -14.72
CA PRO A 416 8.24 -13.92 -15.47
C PRO A 416 6.82 -14.24 -14.98
N ASP A 417 6.55 -15.47 -14.54
CA ASP A 417 5.25 -15.87 -13.99
C ASP A 417 4.98 -15.16 -12.66
N ILE A 418 5.99 -15.08 -11.77
CA ILE A 418 5.90 -14.40 -10.49
C ILE A 418 5.60 -12.91 -10.70
N GLU A 419 6.28 -12.24 -11.62
CA GLU A 419 6.03 -10.82 -11.92
C GLU A 419 4.65 -10.59 -12.56
N ALA A 420 4.19 -11.48 -13.44
CA ALA A 420 2.86 -11.40 -14.04
C ALA A 420 1.76 -11.52 -12.97
N LEU A 421 1.88 -12.50 -12.08
CA LEU A 421 0.96 -12.69 -10.96
C LEU A 421 1.02 -11.51 -9.98
N ALA A 422 2.21 -11.05 -9.60
CA ALA A 422 2.39 -9.92 -8.67
C ALA A 422 1.75 -8.64 -9.23
N SER A 423 1.96 -8.34 -10.50
CA SER A 423 1.34 -7.20 -11.17
C SER A 423 -0.19 -7.30 -11.17
N ALA A 424 -0.73 -8.48 -11.47
CA ALA A 424 -2.17 -8.72 -11.51
C ALA A 424 -2.81 -8.66 -10.10
N LEU A 425 -2.14 -9.16 -9.07
CA LEU A 425 -2.60 -9.10 -7.68
C LEU A 425 -2.69 -7.65 -7.14
N ARG A 426 -1.90 -6.72 -7.66
CA ARG A 426 -1.97 -5.31 -7.27
C ARG A 426 -3.14 -4.56 -7.91
N THR A 427 -3.60 -4.96 -9.08
CA THR A 427 -4.57 -4.22 -9.88
C THR A 427 -5.95 -4.83 -9.92
N LYS A 428 -6.09 -6.12 -9.63
CA LYS A 428 -7.36 -6.86 -9.68
C LYS A 428 -7.51 -7.74 -8.46
N ASN A 429 -8.68 -7.69 -7.86
CA ASN A 429 -9.14 -8.76 -6.98
C ASN A 429 -9.75 -9.87 -7.87
N PRO A 430 -9.08 -11.01 -8.07
CA PRO A 430 -9.56 -12.07 -8.95
C PRO A 430 -10.87 -12.71 -8.50
N THR A 431 -11.23 -12.51 -7.24
CA THR A 431 -12.34 -13.21 -6.59
C THR A 431 -13.29 -12.25 -5.88
N ARG A 432 -13.54 -11.07 -6.46
CA ARG A 432 -14.53 -10.15 -5.92
C ARG A 432 -15.89 -10.87 -5.82
N ILE A 433 -16.04 -11.65 -4.76
CA ILE A 433 -17.35 -12.02 -4.27
C ILE A 433 -17.90 -10.69 -3.75
N GLU A 434 -18.83 -10.10 -4.51
CA GLU A 434 -19.56 -8.92 -4.04
C GLU A 434 -20.19 -9.24 -2.68
N PRO A 435 -20.16 -8.28 -1.74
CA PRO A 435 -20.63 -8.51 -0.38
C PRO A 435 -22.08 -8.92 -0.33
#